data_5b6275e7fc846c0dc9ad91d9daa170d9
#
_entry.id   5b6275e7fc846c0dc9ad91d9daa170d9
#
_cell.length_a   1.000
_cell.length_b   1.000
_cell.length_c   1.000
_cell.angle_alpha   90.00
_cell.angle_beta   90.00
_cell.angle_gamma   90.00
#
_symmetry.space_group_name_H-M   'P 1'
#
loop_
_entity.id
_entity.type
_entity.pdbx_description
1 polymer ?
#
loop_
_entity_poly.entity_id
_entity_poly.type
_entity_poly.pdbx_seq_one_letter_code
_entity_poly.pdbx_strand_id
1 'polypeptide(L)'
;MNELMKQSYSLFKDINTINSMSEKKKLKYIFKDFTDTICELYKIDKDVKVEDININDKVTDFLIKLGVIDNSDMIELLKDLLGKDFKSFISIVITYINLNKDIDESLIKYMDYYRKQKVENYLNDKLSPTLVDFFCGAGGMSLGFSQNGYKVLLANDIESVCTETYSFNHCEIPKNRIVTGDIKEIVDNVDNFINQEVDVIIGGPPCQGFSMANRQRIIDDPRNILYKYYVKGVEKLKPKFFVMENVKGMLSVAEQVKEDFHNLQEEDYDVSYHLFNARDFSVPQNRERLIYIGIRTDISKQINKNAKDIIYEIENEIKNMKKYVLEDAIGDLRELEALTIKNATELDTEESGRKIEANRVDVPTEYVNLINQNKINKIIYNHKARYNNNRDIEIFGRMIPGDKSDSERIADIMPYKSRNNVFKDKYYKLKPNDVCKTITAHMKFDCNMYIHPYQARGLTPREAARVQSYPDDYLFLGSYTKTYMQVGNSVPPLMSRLIAKIIKKYL
;
A
#
# COMPACT_ATOMS: atom_id res chain seq x y z
N MET A 1 11.79 -1.15 30.31
CA MET A 1 11.07 -1.69 29.15
C MET A 1 9.65 -1.17 29.28
N ASN A 2 9.33 -0.13 28.49
CA ASN A 2 8.13 0.70 28.66
C ASN A 2 6.84 -0.12 28.52
N GLU A 3 5.79 0.27 29.29
CA GLU A 3 4.44 -0.32 29.21
C GLU A 3 3.85 -0.35 27.78
N LEU A 4 4.31 0.53 26.89
CA LEU A 4 3.99 0.53 25.46
C LEU A 4 4.45 -0.74 24.71
N MET A 5 5.46 -1.47 25.21
CA MET A 5 5.88 -2.76 24.64
C MET A 5 4.98 -3.94 25.03
N LYS A 6 4.03 -3.74 25.93
CA LYS A 6 3.04 -4.76 26.33
C LYS A 6 1.80 -4.77 25.43
N GLN A 7 1.69 -3.86 24.46
CA GLN A 7 0.58 -3.94 23.51
C GLN A 7 0.74 -5.18 22.62
N SER A 8 -0.26 -6.01 22.64
CA SER A 8 -0.37 -7.27 21.92
C SER A 8 0.08 -7.11 20.45
N TYR A 9 1.04 -7.91 20.02
CA TYR A 9 1.47 -8.02 18.63
C TYR A 9 0.46 -8.78 17.77
N SER A 10 -0.66 -9.20 18.35
CA SER A 10 -1.67 -9.99 17.70
C SER A 10 -2.43 -9.18 16.65
N LEU A 11 -2.55 -9.73 15.45
CA LEU A 11 -3.53 -9.28 14.43
C LEU A 11 -4.96 -9.50 14.95
N PHE A 12 -5.12 -10.55 15.72
CA PHE A 12 -6.33 -10.88 16.44
C PHE A 12 -6.23 -10.14 17.77
N LYS A 13 -6.75 -8.94 17.81
CA LYS A 13 -6.82 -8.13 19.03
C LYS A 13 -7.47 -8.94 20.14
N ASP A 14 -7.00 -8.79 21.36
CA ASP A 14 -7.55 -9.44 22.54
C ASP A 14 -9.09 -9.53 22.46
N ILE A 15 -9.59 -10.77 22.32
CA ILE A 15 -11.02 -11.03 22.15
C ILE A 15 -11.83 -10.46 23.31
N ASN A 16 -11.26 -10.40 24.51
CA ASN A 16 -11.89 -9.84 25.71
C ASN A 16 -12.13 -8.31 25.63
N THR A 17 -11.38 -7.59 24.80
CA THR A 17 -11.48 -6.14 24.69
C THR A 17 -12.40 -5.66 23.55
N ILE A 18 -13.03 -6.59 22.82
CA ILE A 18 -13.88 -6.26 21.67
C ILE A 18 -15.27 -5.87 22.15
N ASN A 19 -15.50 -4.57 22.22
CA ASN A 19 -16.77 -4.02 22.72
C ASN A 19 -17.71 -3.50 21.63
N SER A 20 -17.26 -3.36 20.38
CA SER A 20 -18.08 -2.82 19.30
C SER A 20 -18.42 -3.84 18.21
N MET A 21 -19.61 -3.70 17.62
CA MET A 21 -20.04 -4.49 16.46
C MET A 21 -19.10 -4.31 15.25
N SER A 22 -18.49 -3.12 15.11
CA SER A 22 -17.56 -2.82 14.04
C SER A 22 -16.25 -3.60 14.19
N GLU A 23 -15.71 -3.70 15.43
CA GLU A 23 -14.50 -4.47 15.72
C GLU A 23 -14.73 -5.97 15.53
N LYS A 24 -15.87 -6.50 15.99
CA LYS A 24 -16.26 -7.92 15.75
C LYS A 24 -16.32 -8.24 14.26
N LYS A 25 -16.87 -7.33 13.45
CA LYS A 25 -16.94 -7.51 12.01
C LYS A 25 -15.55 -7.50 11.37
N LYS A 26 -14.66 -6.58 11.75
CA LYS A 26 -13.28 -6.53 11.29
C LYS A 26 -12.53 -7.84 11.59
N LEU A 27 -12.64 -8.35 12.83
CA LEU A 27 -12.02 -9.61 13.21
C LEU A 27 -12.50 -10.78 12.37
N LYS A 28 -13.79 -10.89 12.12
CA LYS A 28 -14.33 -11.93 11.24
C LYS A 28 -13.73 -11.90 9.84
N TYR A 29 -13.48 -10.69 9.28
CA TYR A 29 -12.79 -10.59 7.98
C TYR A 29 -11.34 -11.07 8.06
N ILE A 30 -10.62 -10.73 9.13
CA ILE A 30 -9.23 -11.21 9.32
C ILE A 30 -9.19 -12.73 9.43
N PHE A 31 -10.11 -13.35 10.20
CA PHE A 31 -10.23 -14.80 10.26
C PHE A 31 -10.57 -15.43 8.92
N LYS A 32 -11.47 -14.80 8.16
CA LYS A 32 -11.80 -15.24 6.80
C LYS A 32 -10.57 -15.17 5.89
N ASP A 33 -9.86 -14.04 5.86
CA ASP A 33 -8.68 -13.86 5.03
C ASP A 33 -7.57 -14.86 5.41
N PHE A 34 -7.40 -15.15 6.70
CA PHE A 34 -6.47 -16.17 7.17
C PHE A 34 -6.85 -17.59 6.69
N THR A 35 -8.12 -17.98 6.84
CA THR A 35 -8.59 -19.30 6.36
C THR A 35 -8.51 -19.39 4.84
N ASP A 36 -8.88 -18.35 4.12
CA ASP A 36 -8.76 -18.31 2.66
C ASP A 36 -7.29 -18.49 2.22
N THR A 37 -6.35 -17.87 2.93
CA THR A 37 -4.91 -18.03 2.66
C THR A 37 -4.45 -19.47 2.86
N ILE A 38 -4.84 -20.11 3.96
CA ILE A 38 -4.52 -21.54 4.22
C ILE A 38 -5.11 -22.44 3.13
N CYS A 39 -6.38 -22.24 2.80
CA CYS A 39 -7.06 -23.05 1.80
C CYS A 39 -6.36 -22.95 0.43
N GLU A 40 -6.00 -21.75 0.00
CA GLU A 40 -5.33 -21.52 -1.28
C GLU A 40 -3.90 -22.09 -1.30
N LEU A 41 -3.13 -21.90 -0.22
CA LEU A 41 -1.76 -22.40 -0.13
C LEU A 41 -1.68 -23.92 -0.15
N TYR A 42 -2.57 -24.59 0.56
CA TYR A 42 -2.49 -26.03 0.82
C TYR A 42 -3.56 -26.83 0.10
N LYS A 43 -4.36 -26.21 -0.77
CA LYS A 43 -5.45 -26.85 -1.53
C LYS A 43 -6.46 -27.55 -0.62
N ILE A 44 -6.77 -26.91 0.52
CA ILE A 44 -7.79 -27.38 1.44
C ILE A 44 -9.16 -26.88 0.96
N ASP A 45 -10.14 -27.80 0.89
CA ASP A 45 -11.52 -27.43 0.58
C ASP A 45 -12.07 -26.52 1.69
N LYS A 46 -12.63 -25.35 1.31
CA LYS A 46 -13.25 -24.41 2.24
C LYS A 46 -14.44 -24.99 2.99
N ASP A 47 -15.10 -25.97 2.40
CA ASP A 47 -16.23 -26.69 2.98
C ASP A 47 -15.82 -27.97 3.72
N VAL A 48 -14.52 -28.17 3.93
CA VAL A 48 -14.01 -29.31 4.69
C VAL A 48 -14.71 -29.43 6.06
N LYS A 49 -15.22 -30.59 6.37
CA LYS A 49 -15.86 -30.91 7.66
C LYS A 49 -15.09 -32.04 8.33
N VAL A 50 -14.59 -31.73 9.53
CA VAL A 50 -14.05 -32.76 10.43
C VAL A 50 -15.23 -33.28 11.25
N GLU A 51 -15.49 -34.59 11.21
CA GLU A 51 -16.65 -35.24 11.87
C GLU A 51 -16.64 -35.02 13.39
N ASP A 52 -15.47 -35.20 14.02
CA ASP A 52 -15.28 -34.94 15.45
C ASP A 52 -14.34 -33.72 15.63
N ILE A 53 -14.93 -32.55 15.91
CA ILE A 53 -14.16 -31.36 16.29
C ILE A 53 -13.66 -31.53 17.72
N ASN A 54 -12.54 -32.22 17.88
CA ASN A 54 -11.85 -32.31 19.14
C ASN A 54 -10.74 -31.23 19.21
N ILE A 55 -10.99 -30.18 20.01
CA ILE A 55 -10.00 -29.16 20.28
C ILE A 55 -9.07 -29.68 21.36
N ASN A 56 -8.09 -30.49 20.93
CA ASN A 56 -7.04 -31.01 21.82
C ASN A 56 -5.91 -30.01 22.01
N ASP A 57 -4.97 -30.36 22.86
CA ASP A 57 -3.80 -29.50 23.19
C ASP A 57 -3.05 -29.05 21.93
N LYS A 58 -2.93 -29.90 20.89
CA LYS A 58 -2.26 -29.57 19.64
C LYS A 58 -2.95 -28.43 18.89
N VAL A 59 -4.27 -28.43 18.84
CA VAL A 59 -5.08 -27.37 18.21
C VAL A 59 -5.00 -26.10 19.06
N THR A 60 -5.13 -26.24 20.36
CA THR A 60 -5.03 -25.12 21.32
C THR A 60 -3.66 -24.43 21.22
N ASP A 61 -2.57 -25.20 21.26
CA ASP A 61 -1.21 -24.67 21.12
C ASP A 61 -0.99 -23.97 19.77
N PHE A 62 -1.57 -24.49 18.71
CA PHE A 62 -1.50 -23.87 17.41
C PHE A 62 -2.25 -22.53 17.38
N LEU A 63 -3.45 -22.45 17.95
CA LEU A 63 -4.22 -21.22 18.06
C LEU A 63 -3.51 -20.15 18.93
N ILE A 64 -2.83 -20.57 19.99
CA ILE A 64 -1.99 -19.69 20.83
C ILE A 64 -0.79 -19.17 20.01
N LYS A 65 -0.11 -20.04 19.28
CA LYS A 65 1.02 -19.64 18.42
C LYS A 65 0.59 -18.66 17.32
N LEU A 66 -0.61 -18.79 16.81
CA LEU A 66 -1.21 -17.84 15.85
C LEU A 66 -1.58 -16.50 16.52
N GLY A 67 -1.63 -16.42 17.85
CA GLY A 67 -2.12 -15.25 18.57
C GLY A 67 -3.64 -15.09 18.46
N VAL A 68 -4.38 -16.16 18.18
CA VAL A 68 -5.85 -16.19 18.12
C VAL A 68 -6.44 -16.16 19.51
N ILE A 69 -5.84 -16.94 20.42
CA ILE A 69 -6.18 -17.01 21.84
C ILE A 69 -4.90 -16.91 22.66
N ASP A 70 -4.99 -16.46 23.91
CA ASP A 70 -3.87 -16.41 24.84
C ASP A 70 -3.75 -17.69 25.69
N ASN A 71 -4.88 -18.37 25.93
CA ASN A 71 -4.98 -19.63 26.68
C ASN A 71 -6.24 -20.42 26.27
N SER A 72 -6.35 -21.64 26.77
CA SER A 72 -7.46 -22.57 26.46
C SER A 72 -8.85 -22.02 26.86
N ASP A 73 -8.93 -21.20 27.89
CA ASP A 73 -10.21 -20.69 28.41
C ASP A 73 -10.87 -19.70 27.43
N MET A 74 -10.11 -19.17 26.48
CA MET A 74 -10.61 -18.26 25.43
C MET A 74 -11.30 -18.97 24.28
N ILE A 75 -11.34 -20.31 24.22
CA ILE A 75 -11.96 -21.04 23.10
C ILE A 75 -13.47 -20.75 23.01
N GLU A 76 -14.18 -20.65 24.13
CA GLU A 76 -15.62 -20.33 24.11
C GLU A 76 -15.85 -18.89 23.63
N LEU A 77 -14.99 -17.94 23.98
CA LEU A 77 -15.05 -16.58 23.46
C LEU A 77 -14.81 -16.52 21.94
N LEU A 78 -13.87 -17.32 21.44
CA LEU A 78 -13.61 -17.46 20.01
C LEU A 78 -14.84 -18.06 19.27
N LYS A 79 -15.48 -19.05 19.88
CA LYS A 79 -16.70 -19.67 19.37
C LYS A 79 -17.87 -18.68 19.29
N ASP A 80 -18.06 -17.88 20.34
CA ASP A 80 -19.08 -16.80 20.35
C ASP A 80 -18.76 -15.71 19.30
N LEU A 81 -17.50 -15.34 19.15
CA LEU A 81 -17.07 -14.37 18.15
C LEU A 81 -17.36 -14.84 16.72
N LEU A 82 -16.98 -16.06 16.38
CA LEU A 82 -17.12 -16.59 15.03
C LEU A 82 -18.55 -17.10 14.75
N GLY A 83 -19.27 -17.56 15.76
CA GLY A 83 -20.63 -18.08 15.65
C GLY A 83 -20.70 -19.26 14.67
N LYS A 84 -21.52 -19.15 13.62
CA LYS A 84 -21.69 -20.21 12.61
C LYS A 84 -20.40 -20.56 11.86
N ASP A 85 -19.46 -19.65 11.77
CA ASP A 85 -18.20 -19.82 11.02
C ASP A 85 -17.14 -20.56 11.85
N PHE A 86 -17.36 -20.75 13.16
CA PHE A 86 -16.42 -21.41 14.07
C PHE A 86 -16.07 -22.85 13.63
N LYS A 87 -17.08 -23.65 13.28
CA LYS A 87 -16.85 -25.05 12.88
C LYS A 87 -16.01 -25.15 11.61
N SER A 88 -16.27 -24.30 10.62
CA SER A 88 -15.51 -24.26 9.38
C SER A 88 -14.06 -23.82 9.65
N PHE A 89 -13.87 -22.78 10.44
CA PHE A 89 -12.55 -22.31 10.85
C PHE A 89 -11.72 -23.43 11.52
N ILE A 90 -12.27 -24.09 12.54
CA ILE A 90 -11.55 -25.15 13.26
C ILE A 90 -11.30 -26.36 12.36
N SER A 91 -12.24 -26.75 11.49
CA SER A 91 -12.03 -27.87 10.53
C SER A 91 -10.84 -27.57 9.59
N ILE A 92 -10.72 -26.35 9.09
CA ILE A 92 -9.60 -25.93 8.25
C ILE A 92 -8.30 -25.96 9.06
N VAL A 93 -8.29 -25.43 10.29
CA VAL A 93 -7.12 -25.45 11.18
C VAL A 93 -6.67 -26.88 11.48
N ILE A 94 -7.58 -27.78 11.84
CA ILE A 94 -7.25 -29.19 12.09
C ILE A 94 -6.67 -29.83 10.83
N THR A 95 -7.28 -29.61 9.68
CA THR A 95 -6.82 -30.17 8.39
C THR A 95 -5.40 -29.65 8.08
N TYR A 96 -5.16 -28.36 8.28
CA TYR A 96 -3.84 -27.77 8.10
C TYR A 96 -2.78 -28.41 9.03
N ILE A 97 -3.09 -28.55 10.32
CA ILE A 97 -2.19 -29.16 11.31
C ILE A 97 -1.85 -30.61 10.90
N ASN A 98 -2.80 -31.33 10.35
CA ASN A 98 -2.62 -32.75 9.95
C ASN A 98 -1.79 -32.89 8.66
N LEU A 99 -1.65 -31.83 7.85
CA LEU A 99 -0.81 -31.87 6.66
C LEU A 99 0.71 -31.85 6.97
N ASN A 100 1.12 -31.60 8.21
CA ASN A 100 2.52 -31.52 8.65
C ASN A 100 3.41 -30.68 7.70
N LYS A 101 2.91 -29.55 7.27
CA LYS A 101 3.63 -28.64 6.38
C LYS A 101 4.43 -27.63 7.17
N ASP A 102 5.57 -27.25 6.62
CA ASP A 102 6.30 -26.09 7.09
C ASP A 102 5.47 -24.80 6.92
N ILE A 103 5.70 -23.84 7.81
CA ILE A 103 4.97 -22.59 7.77
C ILE A 103 5.43 -21.79 6.56
N ASP A 104 4.49 -21.50 5.67
CA ASP A 104 4.75 -20.67 4.51
C ASP A 104 4.91 -19.19 4.89
N GLU A 105 5.82 -18.51 4.22
CA GLU A 105 6.10 -17.07 4.44
C GLU A 105 4.83 -16.20 4.30
N SER A 106 3.90 -16.62 3.43
CA SER A 106 2.60 -15.94 3.25
C SER A 106 1.71 -15.98 4.50
N LEU A 107 1.87 -16.97 5.37
CA LEU A 107 1.14 -17.08 6.63
C LEU A 107 1.78 -16.30 7.79
N ILE A 108 3.07 -16.00 7.70
CA ILE A 108 3.82 -15.33 8.79
C ILE A 108 3.15 -14.00 9.17
N LYS A 109 2.58 -13.30 8.19
CA LYS A 109 1.87 -12.02 8.41
C LYS A 109 0.67 -12.16 9.35
N TYR A 110 0.07 -13.35 9.43
CA TYR A 110 -1.05 -13.68 10.31
C TYR A 110 -0.63 -14.32 11.63
N MET A 111 0.60 -14.82 11.73
CA MET A 111 1.06 -15.62 12.86
C MET A 111 1.82 -14.80 13.90
N ASP A 112 1.22 -14.58 15.05
CA ASP A 112 1.77 -13.70 16.08
C ASP A 112 3.14 -14.17 16.60
N TYR A 113 3.34 -15.47 16.80
CA TYR A 113 4.62 -16.03 17.23
C TYR A 113 5.78 -15.63 16.31
N TYR A 114 5.61 -15.77 15.00
CA TYR A 114 6.65 -15.43 14.03
C TYR A 114 6.80 -13.92 13.85
N ARG A 115 5.71 -13.17 13.99
CA ARG A 115 5.80 -11.69 14.05
C ARG A 115 6.65 -11.24 15.21
N LYS A 116 6.49 -11.83 16.40
CA LYS A 116 7.32 -11.50 17.57
C LYS A 116 8.80 -11.68 17.28
N GLN A 117 9.20 -12.79 16.67
CA GLN A 117 10.60 -13.02 16.27
C GLN A 117 11.10 -11.98 15.27
N LYS A 118 10.31 -11.66 14.25
CA LYS A 118 10.68 -10.60 13.28
C LYS A 118 10.82 -9.25 13.95
N VAL A 119 9.91 -8.89 14.83
CA VAL A 119 9.94 -7.64 15.60
C VAL A 119 11.16 -7.58 16.51
N GLU A 120 11.51 -8.66 17.20
CA GLU A 120 12.69 -8.72 18.07
C GLU A 120 13.98 -8.51 17.26
N ASN A 121 14.12 -9.19 16.13
CA ASN A 121 15.25 -8.99 15.23
C ASN A 121 15.33 -7.55 14.72
N TYR A 122 14.19 -6.99 14.34
CA TYR A 122 14.08 -5.61 13.89
C TYR A 122 14.47 -4.59 14.97
N LEU A 123 14.04 -4.82 16.22
CA LEU A 123 14.39 -3.95 17.35
C LEU A 123 15.89 -4.03 17.70
N ASN A 124 16.48 -5.22 17.57
CA ASN A 124 17.89 -5.46 17.87
C ASN A 124 18.84 -4.96 16.77
N ASP A 125 18.32 -4.71 15.57
CA ASP A 125 19.11 -4.12 14.48
C ASP A 125 19.44 -2.64 14.82
N LYS A 126 20.72 -2.35 15.00
CA LYS A 126 21.28 -1.01 15.27
C LYS A 126 22.10 -0.45 14.14
N LEU A 127 22.29 -1.22 13.08
CA LEU A 127 23.14 -0.86 11.94
C LEU A 127 22.36 -0.28 10.77
N SER A 128 21.10 -0.63 10.65
CA SER A 128 20.25 -0.13 9.57
C SER A 128 19.91 1.35 9.74
N PRO A 129 19.96 2.13 8.64
CA PRO A 129 19.53 3.53 8.67
C PRO A 129 18.10 3.67 9.16
N THR A 130 17.83 4.71 9.92
CA THR A 130 16.53 4.95 10.54
C THR A 130 15.62 5.81 9.66
N LEU A 131 14.32 5.52 9.69
CA LEU A 131 13.31 6.13 8.85
C LEU A 131 12.09 6.58 9.66
N VAL A 132 11.58 7.76 9.36
CA VAL A 132 10.25 8.24 9.78
C VAL A 132 9.41 8.49 8.54
N ASP A 133 8.17 7.99 8.51
CA ASP A 133 7.25 8.15 7.39
C ASP A 133 5.99 8.90 7.82
N PHE A 134 5.94 10.20 7.53
CA PHE A 134 4.75 11.03 7.75
C PHE A 134 3.81 10.96 6.55
N PHE A 135 2.50 10.86 6.81
CA PHE A 135 1.50 10.65 5.76
C PHE A 135 1.75 9.37 4.97
N CYS A 136 2.06 8.29 5.68
CA CYS A 136 2.58 7.05 5.11
C CYS A 136 1.60 6.35 4.15
N GLY A 137 0.31 6.67 4.19
CA GLY A 137 -0.70 5.96 3.42
C GLY A 137 -0.62 4.44 3.65
N ALA A 138 -0.72 3.68 2.57
CA ALA A 138 -0.54 2.24 2.60
C ALA A 138 0.94 1.80 2.49
N GLY A 139 1.91 2.70 2.69
CA GLY A 139 3.33 2.34 2.79
C GLY A 139 4.08 2.20 1.47
N GLY A 140 3.61 2.80 0.37
CA GLY A 140 4.30 2.66 -0.93
C GLY A 140 5.69 3.27 -0.95
N MET A 141 5.86 4.44 -0.32
CA MET A 141 7.16 5.10 -0.21
C MET A 141 8.07 4.34 0.75
N SER A 142 7.58 3.99 1.94
CA SER A 142 8.30 3.18 2.92
C SER A 142 8.74 1.83 2.37
N LEU A 143 7.93 1.18 1.54
CA LEU A 143 8.28 -0.13 0.97
C LEU A 143 9.60 -0.05 0.18
N GLY A 144 9.79 1.00 -0.64
CA GLY A 144 11.05 1.18 -1.37
C GLY A 144 12.24 1.41 -0.45
N PHE A 145 12.06 2.13 0.66
CA PHE A 145 13.09 2.31 1.69
C PHE A 145 13.37 1.01 2.46
N SER A 146 12.33 0.31 2.92
CA SER A 146 12.46 -0.97 3.63
C SER A 146 13.16 -2.03 2.77
N GLN A 147 12.90 -2.07 1.46
CA GLN A 147 13.59 -2.93 0.50
C GLN A 147 15.09 -2.64 0.38
N ASN A 148 15.54 -1.46 0.80
CA ASN A 148 16.95 -1.09 0.93
C ASN A 148 17.47 -1.24 2.36
N GLY A 149 16.72 -1.85 3.27
CA GLY A 149 17.11 -2.13 4.65
C GLY A 149 17.07 -0.90 5.56
N TYR A 150 16.14 0.02 5.34
CA TYR A 150 15.86 1.09 6.30
C TYR A 150 14.91 0.59 7.39
N LYS A 151 15.13 1.09 8.61
CA LYS A 151 14.37 0.74 9.80
C LYS A 151 13.38 1.85 10.15
N VAL A 152 12.09 1.58 10.03
CA VAL A 152 11.03 2.54 10.34
C VAL A 152 10.91 2.72 11.86
N LEU A 153 11.11 3.93 12.36
CA LEU A 153 10.93 4.29 13.76
C LEU A 153 9.49 4.71 14.05
N LEU A 154 8.87 5.37 13.07
CA LEU A 154 7.50 5.86 13.15
C LEU A 154 6.91 5.94 11.75
N ALA A 155 5.70 5.44 11.56
CA ALA A 155 4.85 5.69 10.40
C ALA A 155 3.50 6.23 10.87
N ASN A 156 2.96 7.26 10.20
CA ASN A 156 1.70 7.88 10.60
C ASN A 156 0.82 8.18 9.40
N ASP A 157 -0.46 7.89 9.56
CA ASP A 157 -1.53 8.35 8.66
C ASP A 157 -2.82 8.57 9.45
N ILE A 158 -3.71 9.44 8.97
CA ILE A 158 -5.01 9.68 9.60
C ILE A 158 -6.03 8.58 9.28
N GLU A 159 -5.87 7.89 8.14
CA GLU A 159 -6.77 6.84 7.67
C GLU A 159 -6.40 5.47 8.27
N SER A 160 -7.23 4.97 9.19
CA SER A 160 -6.97 3.69 9.88
C SER A 160 -6.76 2.50 8.93
N VAL A 161 -7.50 2.46 7.81
CA VAL A 161 -7.33 1.39 6.81
C VAL A 161 -5.94 1.44 6.15
N CYS A 162 -5.32 2.61 6.05
CA CYS A 162 -3.97 2.76 5.54
C CYS A 162 -2.94 2.20 6.53
N THR A 163 -3.03 2.58 7.79
CA THR A 163 -2.13 2.08 8.84
C THR A 163 -2.33 0.58 9.12
N GLU A 164 -3.55 0.06 8.97
CA GLU A 164 -3.84 -1.38 9.03
C GLU A 164 -3.17 -2.14 7.88
N THR A 165 -3.31 -1.64 6.64
CA THR A 165 -2.63 -2.20 5.45
C THR A 165 -1.12 -2.15 5.63
N TYR A 166 -0.60 -1.01 6.08
CA TYR A 166 0.82 -0.82 6.36
C TYR A 166 1.32 -1.85 7.38
N SER A 167 0.67 -1.95 8.54
CA SER A 167 1.04 -2.87 9.62
C SER A 167 0.97 -4.34 9.20
N PHE A 168 0.02 -4.70 8.35
CA PHE A 168 -0.10 -6.05 7.85
C PHE A 168 1.09 -6.44 6.95
N ASN A 169 1.48 -5.55 6.04
CA ASN A 169 2.53 -5.83 5.07
C ASN A 169 3.94 -5.64 5.64
N HIS A 170 4.11 -4.85 6.68
CA HIS A 170 5.35 -4.63 7.42
C HIS A 170 5.29 -5.28 8.79
N CYS A 171 5.12 -6.60 8.81
CA CYS A 171 4.91 -7.37 10.04
C CYS A 171 6.13 -7.39 10.98
N GLU A 172 7.30 -6.98 10.52
CA GLU A 172 8.52 -6.80 11.31
C GLU A 172 8.49 -5.52 12.16
N ILE A 173 7.68 -4.53 11.78
CA ILE A 173 7.60 -3.26 12.50
C ILE A 173 6.66 -3.40 13.70
N PRO A 174 7.09 -2.99 14.91
CA PRO A 174 6.21 -2.97 16.08
C PRO A 174 4.95 -2.14 15.83
N LYS A 175 3.78 -2.64 16.20
CA LYS A 175 2.49 -1.97 15.94
C LYS A 175 2.41 -0.56 16.53
N ASN A 176 3.04 -0.32 17.67
CA ASN A 176 3.09 0.99 18.32
C ASN A 176 3.92 2.04 17.55
N ARG A 177 4.65 1.63 16.53
CA ARG A 177 5.38 2.52 15.61
C ARG A 177 4.57 2.90 14.37
N ILE A 178 3.39 2.29 14.18
CA ILE A 178 2.47 2.59 13.07
C ILE A 178 1.22 3.21 13.69
N VAL A 179 1.13 4.53 13.62
CA VAL A 179 0.18 5.32 14.42
C VAL A 179 -0.92 5.91 13.53
N THR A 180 -2.18 5.56 13.84
CA THR A 180 -3.33 6.24 13.24
C THR A 180 -3.64 7.50 14.05
N GLY A 181 -3.55 8.67 13.41
CA GLY A 181 -3.84 9.93 14.10
C GLY A 181 -3.52 11.17 13.29
N ASP A 182 -3.95 12.31 13.79
CA ASP A 182 -3.66 13.62 13.19
C ASP A 182 -2.16 13.90 13.30
N ILE A 183 -1.53 14.25 12.19
CA ILE A 183 -0.11 14.61 12.12
C ILE A 183 0.27 15.71 13.11
N LYS A 184 -0.66 16.62 13.39
CA LYS A 184 -0.47 17.69 14.38
C LYS A 184 -0.14 17.11 15.76
N GLU A 185 -0.97 16.18 16.25
CA GLU A 185 -0.77 15.56 17.56
C GLU A 185 0.53 14.75 17.60
N ILE A 186 0.83 14.06 16.50
CA ILE A 186 2.03 13.24 16.38
C ILE A 186 3.29 14.09 16.41
N VAL A 187 3.36 15.15 15.60
CA VAL A 187 4.53 16.04 15.52
C VAL A 187 4.68 16.87 16.79
N ASP A 188 3.59 17.35 17.38
CA ASP A 188 3.65 18.11 18.64
C ASP A 188 4.22 17.29 19.80
N ASN A 189 4.01 15.98 19.79
CA ASN A 189 4.45 15.03 20.81
C ASN A 189 5.47 13.99 20.28
N VAL A 190 6.23 14.30 19.25
CA VAL A 190 7.09 13.34 18.53
C VAL A 190 8.15 12.71 19.44
N ASP A 191 8.60 13.41 20.47
CA ASP A 191 9.56 12.92 21.48
C ASP A 191 9.02 11.73 22.31
N ASN A 192 7.68 11.56 22.36
CA ASN A 192 7.07 10.39 23.00
C ASN A 192 7.20 9.11 22.15
N PHE A 193 7.43 9.26 20.85
CA PHE A 193 7.54 8.16 19.89
C PHE A 193 9.00 7.86 19.52
N ILE A 194 9.85 8.89 19.44
CA ILE A 194 11.22 8.81 18.96
C ILE A 194 12.17 9.42 19.98
N ASN A 195 13.13 8.60 20.44
CA ASN A 195 14.16 9.00 21.41
C ASN A 195 15.58 8.72 20.93
N GLN A 196 15.77 8.63 19.62
CA GLN A 196 17.05 8.38 18.97
C GLN A 196 17.18 9.23 17.71
N GLU A 197 18.39 9.31 17.17
CA GLU A 197 18.63 10.01 15.90
C GLU A 197 17.84 9.42 14.75
N VAL A 198 17.40 10.28 13.84
CA VAL A 198 16.67 9.93 12.62
C VAL A 198 17.58 10.21 11.43
N ASP A 199 17.83 9.19 10.62
CA ASP A 199 18.63 9.39 9.42
C ASP A 199 17.80 10.02 8.31
N VAL A 200 16.56 9.53 8.09
CA VAL A 200 15.71 10.01 6.99
C VAL A 200 14.27 10.23 7.44
N ILE A 201 13.69 11.35 7.03
CA ILE A 201 12.24 11.55 7.06
C ILE A 201 11.71 11.50 5.63
N ILE A 202 10.67 10.70 5.40
CA ILE A 202 9.92 10.68 4.16
C ILE A 202 8.48 11.11 4.38
N GLY A 203 7.78 11.52 3.32
CA GLY A 203 6.35 11.77 3.39
C GLY A 203 5.79 12.49 2.18
N GLY A 204 4.46 12.38 2.03
CA GLY A 204 3.68 13.06 1.00
C GLY A 204 2.55 13.89 1.62
N PRO A 205 2.83 15.07 2.20
CA PRO A 205 1.79 15.88 2.82
C PRO A 205 0.73 16.26 1.78
N PRO A 206 -0.58 16.05 2.08
CA PRO A 206 -1.64 16.35 1.13
C PRO A 206 -1.73 17.84 0.83
N CYS A 207 -1.87 18.15 -0.46
CA CYS A 207 -1.82 19.48 -1.01
C CYS A 207 -3.18 19.87 -1.61
N GLN A 208 -4.15 20.19 -0.76
CA GLN A 208 -5.51 20.51 -1.21
C GLN A 208 -5.68 21.94 -1.72
N GLY A 209 -4.78 22.88 -1.36
CA GLY A 209 -4.82 24.28 -1.72
C GLY A 209 -4.13 24.65 -3.05
N PHE A 210 -3.31 23.74 -3.62
CA PHE A 210 -2.52 23.99 -4.83
C PHE A 210 -3.20 23.53 -6.14
N SER A 211 -4.51 23.51 -6.18
CA SER A 211 -5.23 23.23 -7.42
C SER A 211 -5.02 24.42 -8.39
N MET A 212 -4.82 24.09 -9.67
CA MET A 212 -4.52 25.05 -10.76
C MET A 212 -5.50 26.23 -10.92
N ALA A 213 -6.59 26.27 -10.15
CA ALA A 213 -7.63 27.27 -10.23
C ALA A 213 -7.41 28.52 -9.34
N ASN A 214 -6.45 28.52 -8.41
CA ASN A 214 -6.29 29.63 -7.45
C ASN A 214 -4.81 30.07 -7.36
N ARG A 215 -4.46 31.15 -8.06
CA ARG A 215 -3.09 31.67 -8.17
C ARG A 215 -2.67 32.69 -7.08
N GLN A 216 -3.48 32.91 -6.04
CA GLN A 216 -3.15 33.93 -5.01
C GLN A 216 -2.94 33.31 -3.62
N ARG A 217 -1.78 33.61 -3.01
CA ARG A 217 -1.33 33.30 -1.61
C ARG A 217 -1.56 31.87 -1.16
N ILE A 218 -0.85 30.96 -1.78
CA ILE A 218 -1.09 29.52 -1.70
C ILE A 218 -0.59 28.93 -0.37
N ILE A 219 0.47 29.47 0.24
CA ILE A 219 1.11 28.92 1.45
C ILE A 219 0.32 29.22 2.73
N ASP A 220 -0.32 30.37 2.80
CA ASP A 220 -1.14 30.77 3.96
C ASP A 220 -2.57 30.21 3.93
N ASP A 221 -2.92 29.43 2.92
CA ASP A 221 -4.21 28.73 2.85
C ASP A 221 -4.32 27.72 4.02
N PRO A 222 -5.36 27.77 4.85
CA PRO A 222 -5.57 26.80 5.94
C PRO A 222 -5.54 25.34 5.50
N ARG A 223 -5.78 25.07 4.20
CA ARG A 223 -5.72 23.73 3.62
C ARG A 223 -4.29 23.19 3.48
N ASN A 224 -3.27 24.04 3.58
CA ASN A 224 -1.85 23.69 3.49
C ASN A 224 -1.17 23.54 4.87
N ILE A 225 -1.94 23.57 5.93
CA ILE A 225 -1.45 23.40 7.30
C ILE A 225 -0.69 22.08 7.48
N LEU A 226 -1.10 21.02 6.78
CA LEU A 226 -0.48 19.69 6.87
C LEU A 226 0.97 19.68 6.36
N TYR A 227 1.27 20.45 5.32
CA TYR A 227 2.63 20.65 4.84
C TYR A 227 3.52 21.31 5.92
N LYS A 228 3.00 22.32 6.62
CA LYS A 228 3.72 22.99 7.72
C LYS A 228 4.07 22.03 8.86
N TYR A 229 3.22 21.02 9.12
CA TYR A 229 3.54 19.97 10.10
C TYR A 229 4.64 19.03 9.62
N TYR A 230 4.75 18.77 8.32
CA TYR A 230 5.90 18.05 7.78
C TYR A 230 7.21 18.84 8.04
N VAL A 231 7.24 20.14 7.73
CA VAL A 231 8.38 21.03 7.99
C VAL A 231 8.73 21.04 9.48
N LYS A 232 7.73 21.22 10.35
CA LYS A 232 7.91 21.16 11.82
C LYS A 232 8.46 19.82 12.31
N GLY A 233 8.06 18.71 11.69
CA GLY A 233 8.59 17.39 12.00
C GLY A 233 10.07 17.27 11.64
N VAL A 234 10.48 17.81 10.49
CA VAL A 234 11.90 17.92 10.08
C VAL A 234 12.69 18.78 11.08
N GLU A 235 12.16 19.95 11.47
CA GLU A 235 12.79 20.84 12.46
C GLU A 235 13.03 20.15 13.81
N LYS A 236 12.02 19.42 14.33
CA LYS A 236 12.11 18.75 15.62
C LYS A 236 13.05 17.54 15.62
N LEU A 237 12.97 16.71 14.57
CA LEU A 237 13.70 15.44 14.50
C LEU A 237 15.10 15.58 13.90
N LYS A 238 15.40 16.67 13.24
CA LYS A 238 16.71 17.01 12.64
C LYS A 238 17.34 15.86 11.85
N PRO A 239 16.60 15.22 10.90
CA PRO A 239 17.14 14.10 10.16
C PRO A 239 18.36 14.49 9.33
N LYS A 240 19.21 13.51 8.98
CA LYS A 240 20.33 13.77 8.03
C LYS A 240 19.81 14.11 6.64
N PHE A 241 18.75 13.41 6.21
CA PHE A 241 18.06 13.66 4.94
C PHE A 241 16.56 13.74 5.15
N PHE A 242 15.87 14.44 4.26
CA PHE A 242 14.44 14.27 4.09
C PHE A 242 14.07 14.11 2.61
N VAL A 243 12.98 13.41 2.36
CA VAL A 243 12.38 13.27 1.02
C VAL A 243 10.90 13.59 1.11
N MET A 244 10.46 14.67 0.48
CA MET A 244 9.06 15.05 0.43
C MET A 244 8.52 14.90 -0.99
N GLU A 245 7.41 14.15 -1.11
CA GLU A 245 6.70 13.98 -2.39
C GLU A 245 5.49 14.88 -2.46
N ASN A 246 5.23 15.41 -3.65
CA ASN A 246 3.97 16.09 -3.92
C ASN A 246 3.56 16.06 -5.40
N VAL A 247 2.38 16.59 -5.70
CA VAL A 247 1.86 16.69 -7.05
C VAL A 247 2.53 17.82 -7.85
N LYS A 248 2.53 17.70 -9.18
CA LYS A 248 3.07 18.72 -10.11
C LYS A 248 2.58 20.14 -9.82
N GLY A 249 1.34 20.29 -9.32
CA GLY A 249 0.76 21.60 -8.99
C GLY A 249 1.59 22.42 -7.99
N MET A 250 2.35 21.77 -7.11
CA MET A 250 3.26 22.46 -6.18
C MET A 250 4.49 23.09 -6.83
N LEU A 251 4.77 22.81 -8.09
CA LEU A 251 5.92 23.39 -8.78
C LEU A 251 5.86 24.94 -8.81
N SER A 252 4.65 25.51 -8.81
CA SER A 252 4.46 26.98 -8.79
C SER A 252 4.92 27.67 -7.49
N VAL A 253 5.11 26.91 -6.42
CA VAL A 253 5.54 27.40 -5.10
C VAL A 253 6.80 26.67 -4.60
N ALA A 254 7.48 25.95 -5.47
CA ALA A 254 8.58 25.09 -5.10
C ALA A 254 9.76 25.84 -4.44
N GLU A 255 10.05 27.06 -4.88
CA GLU A 255 11.09 27.90 -4.26
C GLU A 255 10.70 28.33 -2.83
N GLN A 256 9.42 28.68 -2.61
CA GLN A 256 8.96 29.02 -1.27
C GLN A 256 9.07 27.83 -0.31
N VAL A 257 8.71 26.63 -0.79
CA VAL A 257 8.88 25.38 -0.01
C VAL A 257 10.35 25.16 0.37
N LYS A 258 11.27 25.45 -0.54
CA LYS A 258 12.71 25.38 -0.30
C LYS A 258 13.15 26.38 0.78
N GLU A 259 12.66 27.62 0.71
CA GLU A 259 12.93 28.67 1.69
C GLU A 259 12.42 28.29 3.10
N ASP A 260 11.26 27.63 3.20
CA ASP A 260 10.71 27.20 4.50
C ASP A 260 11.64 26.20 5.22
N PHE A 261 12.43 25.41 4.50
CA PHE A 261 13.44 24.52 5.08
C PHE A 261 14.80 25.20 5.36
N HIS A 262 15.09 26.32 4.71
CA HIS A 262 16.26 27.14 5.03
C HIS A 262 16.05 28.02 6.26
N ASN A 263 14.81 28.36 6.58
CA ASN A 263 14.48 29.27 7.68
C ASN A 263 14.13 28.52 8.99
N LEU A 264 14.57 27.26 9.14
CA LEU A 264 14.41 26.53 10.38
C LEU A 264 15.31 27.12 11.49
N GLN A 265 14.82 27.14 12.74
CA GLN A 265 15.46 27.89 13.83
C GLN A 265 16.81 27.30 14.27
N GLU A 266 16.95 25.98 14.24
CA GLU A 266 18.09 25.30 14.85
C GLU A 266 19.02 24.59 13.85
N GLU A 267 18.51 24.16 12.71
CA GLU A 267 19.28 23.43 11.70
C GLU A 267 18.90 23.88 10.30
N ASP A 268 19.88 24.06 9.45
CA ASP A 268 19.72 24.48 8.06
C ASP A 268 19.83 23.27 7.12
N TYR A 269 19.03 23.27 6.06
CA TYR A 269 19.01 22.23 5.05
C TYR A 269 19.34 22.78 3.67
N ASP A 270 20.27 22.15 2.99
CA ASP A 270 20.41 22.30 1.54
C ASP A 270 19.31 21.50 0.86
N VAL A 271 18.44 22.19 0.10
CA VAL A 271 17.24 21.61 -0.49
C VAL A 271 17.23 21.80 -1.99
N SER A 272 16.91 20.74 -2.70
CA SER A 272 16.65 20.77 -4.13
C SER A 272 15.41 19.96 -4.48
N TYR A 273 14.82 20.23 -5.64
CA TYR A 273 13.63 19.50 -6.10
C TYR A 273 13.70 19.21 -7.60
N HIS A 274 12.97 18.16 -8.01
CA HIS A 274 12.83 17.79 -9.41
C HIS A 274 11.45 17.17 -9.67
N LEU A 275 10.89 17.44 -10.87
CA LEU A 275 9.64 16.84 -11.33
C LEU A 275 9.95 15.53 -12.06
N PHE A 276 9.90 14.41 -11.35
CA PHE A 276 10.13 13.09 -11.90
C PHE A 276 8.86 12.48 -12.50
N ASN A 277 9.04 11.62 -13.51
CA ASN A 277 7.98 10.77 -14.00
C ASN A 277 8.26 9.30 -13.63
N ALA A 278 7.28 8.63 -13.01
CA ALA A 278 7.41 7.25 -12.55
C ALA A 278 7.84 6.28 -13.66
N ARG A 279 7.43 6.52 -14.92
CA ARG A 279 7.85 5.72 -16.08
C ARG A 279 9.37 5.64 -16.23
N ASP A 280 10.09 6.66 -15.76
CA ASP A 280 11.53 6.70 -15.84
C ASP A 280 12.21 5.79 -14.81
N PHE A 281 11.48 5.37 -13.78
CA PHE A 281 11.87 4.43 -12.74
C PHE A 281 11.39 2.99 -13.02
N SER A 282 11.25 2.59 -14.26
CA SER A 282 10.73 1.28 -14.66
C SER A 282 9.28 1.02 -14.25
N VAL A 283 8.49 2.03 -13.93
CA VAL A 283 7.07 1.90 -13.60
C VAL A 283 6.24 2.07 -14.86
N PRO A 284 5.34 1.14 -15.23
CA PRO A 284 4.55 1.23 -16.47
C PRO A 284 3.40 2.23 -16.35
N GLN A 285 3.72 3.45 -15.87
CA GLN A 285 2.73 4.48 -15.59
C GLN A 285 3.28 5.89 -15.84
N ASN A 286 2.50 6.69 -16.56
CA ASN A 286 2.77 8.11 -16.71
C ASN A 286 2.27 8.88 -15.49
N ARG A 287 3.13 9.03 -14.46
CA ARG A 287 2.82 9.68 -13.17
C ARG A 287 3.92 10.66 -12.81
N GLU A 288 3.64 11.96 -12.95
CA GLU A 288 4.57 13.02 -12.57
C GLU A 288 4.44 13.33 -11.08
N ARG A 289 5.58 13.41 -10.38
CA ARG A 289 5.67 13.77 -8.96
C ARG A 289 6.83 14.70 -8.71
N LEU A 290 6.55 15.74 -7.95
CA LEU A 290 7.56 16.67 -7.48
C LEU A 290 8.21 16.08 -6.23
N ILE A 291 9.50 15.83 -6.31
CA ILE A 291 10.31 15.26 -5.22
C ILE A 291 11.25 16.34 -4.74
N TYR A 292 11.18 16.65 -3.45
CA TYR A 292 12.16 17.45 -2.74
C TYR A 292 13.12 16.54 -1.99
N ILE A 293 14.40 16.85 -2.04
CA ILE A 293 15.44 16.20 -1.25
C ILE A 293 16.13 17.30 -0.46
N GLY A 294 16.20 17.11 0.85
CA GLY A 294 16.96 17.98 1.76
C GLY A 294 18.08 17.20 2.43
N ILE A 295 19.22 17.85 2.57
CA ILE A 295 20.39 17.36 3.28
C ILE A 295 20.72 18.36 4.37
N ARG A 296 20.86 17.92 5.62
CA ARG A 296 21.28 18.80 6.71
C ARG A 296 22.68 19.37 6.41
N THR A 297 22.87 20.65 6.64
CA THR A 297 24.05 21.39 6.15
C THR A 297 25.38 20.85 6.67
N ASP A 298 25.43 20.33 7.91
CA ASP A 298 26.61 19.67 8.47
C ASP A 298 26.94 18.38 7.71
N ILE A 299 25.91 17.57 7.41
CA ILE A 299 26.05 16.34 6.62
C ILE A 299 26.49 16.65 5.20
N SER A 300 25.86 17.64 4.55
CA SER A 300 26.25 18.11 3.21
C SER A 300 27.73 18.46 3.12
N LYS A 301 28.26 19.17 4.11
CA LYS A 301 29.70 19.49 4.22
C LYS A 301 30.55 18.24 4.44
N GLN A 302 30.11 17.33 5.32
CA GLN A 302 30.84 16.10 5.63
C GLN A 302 31.00 15.19 4.42
N ILE A 303 29.92 15.00 3.64
CA ILE A 303 29.92 14.13 2.45
C ILE A 303 30.40 14.83 1.18
N ASN A 304 30.62 16.16 1.25
CA ASN A 304 30.95 17.02 0.11
C ASN A 304 29.96 16.85 -1.07
N LYS A 305 28.68 16.86 -0.75
CA LYS A 305 27.57 16.75 -1.71
C LYS A 305 26.43 17.68 -1.29
N ASN A 306 25.76 18.25 -2.27
CA ASN A 306 24.53 19.02 -2.05
C ASN A 306 23.30 18.25 -2.57
N ALA A 307 22.10 18.71 -2.24
CA ALA A 307 20.86 18.06 -2.63
C ALA A 307 20.67 17.95 -4.16
N LYS A 308 21.21 18.91 -4.91
CA LYS A 308 21.18 18.89 -6.37
C LYS A 308 22.07 17.77 -6.93
N ASP A 309 23.19 17.46 -6.27
CA ASP A 309 24.04 16.33 -6.66
C ASP A 309 23.31 14.99 -6.52
N ILE A 310 22.52 14.83 -5.43
CA ILE A 310 21.71 13.63 -5.22
C ILE A 310 20.64 13.51 -6.33
N ILE A 311 19.94 14.59 -6.65
CA ILE A 311 18.98 14.61 -7.75
C ILE A 311 19.66 14.25 -9.07
N TYR A 312 20.83 14.79 -9.35
CA TYR A 312 21.58 14.47 -10.56
C TYR A 312 22.00 13.00 -10.63
N GLU A 313 22.36 12.37 -9.51
CA GLU A 313 22.62 10.93 -9.46
C GLU A 313 21.37 10.12 -9.81
N ILE A 314 20.19 10.52 -9.28
CA ILE A 314 18.91 9.88 -9.62
C ILE A 314 18.64 10.03 -11.13
N GLU A 315 18.77 11.24 -11.69
CA GLU A 315 18.58 11.49 -13.11
C GLU A 315 19.51 10.66 -14.00
N ASN A 316 20.75 10.41 -13.57
CA ASN A 316 21.67 9.58 -14.32
C ASN A 316 21.32 8.08 -14.25
N GLU A 317 20.93 7.57 -13.07
CA GLU A 317 20.52 6.18 -12.92
C GLU A 317 19.29 5.85 -13.78
N ILE A 318 18.26 6.71 -13.78
CA ILE A 318 17.03 6.47 -14.54
C ILE A 318 17.21 6.47 -16.06
N LYS A 319 18.27 7.11 -16.60
CA LYS A 319 18.56 7.09 -18.04
C LYS A 319 18.78 5.68 -18.58
N ASN A 320 19.33 4.80 -17.74
CA ASN A 320 19.67 3.43 -18.10
C ASN A 320 18.64 2.38 -17.65
N MET A 321 17.56 2.82 -16.97
CA MET A 321 16.52 1.91 -16.51
C MET A 321 15.63 1.45 -17.65
N LYS A 322 15.32 0.16 -17.68
CA LYS A 322 14.40 -0.43 -18.66
C LYS A 322 13.01 0.15 -18.49
N LYS A 323 12.36 0.46 -19.60
CA LYS A 323 10.97 0.95 -19.63
C LYS A 323 10.02 -0.22 -19.88
N TYR A 324 8.91 -0.23 -19.15
CA TYR A 324 7.87 -1.23 -19.25
C TYR A 324 6.55 -0.58 -19.66
N VAL A 325 5.67 -1.39 -20.24
CA VAL A 325 4.33 -0.98 -20.66
C VAL A 325 3.26 -1.67 -19.83
N LEU A 326 2.00 -1.31 -20.01
CA LEU A 326 0.88 -1.88 -19.24
C LEU A 326 0.84 -3.40 -19.31
N GLU A 327 1.07 -3.96 -20.51
CA GLU A 327 1.06 -5.41 -20.74
C GLU A 327 2.08 -6.14 -19.84
N ASP A 328 3.26 -5.58 -19.65
CA ASP A 328 4.29 -6.17 -18.77
C ASP A 328 3.80 -6.33 -17.34
N ALA A 329 2.88 -5.45 -16.89
CA ALA A 329 2.36 -5.46 -15.53
C ALA A 329 1.16 -6.38 -15.31
N ILE A 330 0.29 -6.52 -16.33
CA ILE A 330 -1.01 -7.18 -16.15
C ILE A 330 -1.25 -8.37 -17.05
N GLY A 331 -0.44 -8.56 -18.12
CA GLY A 331 -0.68 -9.53 -19.17
C GLY A 331 -0.55 -11.00 -18.72
N ASP A 332 0.13 -11.28 -17.61
CA ASP A 332 0.27 -12.62 -17.03
C ASP A 332 -0.83 -12.97 -16.00
N LEU A 333 -1.67 -12.00 -15.60
CA LEU A 333 -2.79 -12.26 -14.71
C LEU A 333 -3.93 -12.96 -15.45
N ARG A 334 -4.61 -13.88 -14.78
CA ARG A 334 -5.74 -14.60 -15.38
C ARG A 334 -6.87 -13.64 -15.78
N GLU A 335 -7.61 -14.04 -16.79
CA GLU A 335 -8.79 -13.30 -17.24
C GLU A 335 -9.91 -13.33 -16.22
N LEU A 336 -10.62 -12.22 -16.08
CA LEU A 336 -11.77 -12.04 -15.21
C LEU A 336 -12.94 -11.41 -15.95
N GLU A 337 -14.14 -11.72 -15.47
CA GLU A 337 -15.36 -11.03 -15.86
C GLU A 337 -15.71 -9.92 -14.87
N ALA A 338 -16.47 -8.92 -15.30
CA ALA A 338 -16.99 -7.90 -14.43
C ALA A 338 -17.99 -8.49 -13.43
N LEU A 339 -17.94 -8.08 -12.17
CA LEU A 339 -18.97 -8.45 -11.20
C LEU A 339 -20.27 -7.69 -11.49
N THR A 340 -21.39 -8.40 -11.64
CA THR A 340 -22.70 -7.81 -11.96
C THR A 340 -23.60 -7.59 -10.73
N ILE A 341 -23.17 -8.07 -9.55
CA ILE A 341 -23.90 -7.95 -8.28
C ILE A 341 -23.35 -6.77 -7.49
N LYS A 342 -24.23 -5.82 -7.14
CA LYS A 342 -23.87 -4.65 -6.31
C LYS A 342 -23.58 -5.06 -4.86
N ASN A 343 -22.69 -4.31 -4.21
CA ASN A 343 -22.37 -4.46 -2.78
C ASN A 343 -21.89 -5.87 -2.39
N ALA A 344 -21.38 -6.63 -3.36
CA ALA A 344 -20.89 -7.99 -3.18
C ALA A 344 -19.36 -8.04 -3.01
N THR A 345 -18.80 -7.14 -2.17
CA THR A 345 -17.35 -7.03 -1.93
C THR A 345 -16.76 -8.33 -1.40
N GLU A 346 -17.54 -9.07 -0.62
CA GLU A 346 -17.10 -10.33 -0.01
C GLU A 346 -17.44 -11.59 -0.85
N LEU A 347 -18.11 -11.40 -2.01
CA LEU A 347 -18.43 -12.51 -2.89
C LEU A 347 -17.22 -12.82 -3.80
N ASP A 348 -16.53 -13.90 -3.53
CA ASP A 348 -15.47 -14.43 -4.38
C ASP A 348 -16.07 -15.46 -5.36
N THR A 349 -15.78 -15.31 -6.65
CA THR A 349 -16.19 -16.26 -7.69
C THR A 349 -14.99 -16.58 -8.60
N GLU A 350 -15.07 -17.67 -9.34
CA GLU A 350 -14.03 -18.01 -10.31
C GLU A 350 -13.99 -16.97 -11.44
N GLU A 351 -15.15 -16.51 -11.90
CA GLU A 351 -15.27 -15.59 -13.04
C GLU A 351 -14.80 -14.17 -12.67
N SER A 352 -15.21 -13.66 -11.52
CA SER A 352 -14.90 -12.27 -11.13
C SER A 352 -13.63 -12.13 -10.27
N GLY A 353 -13.01 -13.25 -9.89
CA GLY A 353 -11.80 -13.27 -9.09
C GLY A 353 -12.03 -13.28 -7.58
N ARG A 354 -10.92 -13.28 -6.84
CA ARG A 354 -10.88 -13.45 -5.39
C ARG A 354 -9.94 -12.40 -4.75
N LYS A 355 -10.24 -12.06 -3.51
CA LYS A 355 -9.35 -11.20 -2.71
C LYS A 355 -8.02 -11.90 -2.43
N ILE A 356 -8.07 -13.21 -2.18
CA ILE A 356 -6.92 -14.07 -1.97
C ILE A 356 -7.04 -15.22 -2.96
N GLU A 357 -6.03 -15.37 -3.80
CA GLU A 357 -6.05 -16.33 -4.90
C GLU A 357 -4.68 -16.99 -5.06
N ALA A 358 -4.67 -18.29 -5.36
CA ALA A 358 -3.43 -18.98 -5.71
C ALA A 358 -2.84 -18.36 -6.99
N ASN A 359 -1.54 -18.12 -6.96
CA ASN A 359 -0.83 -17.64 -8.14
C ASN A 359 -0.84 -18.74 -9.21
N ARG A 360 -1.44 -18.45 -10.35
CA ARG A 360 -1.54 -19.35 -11.51
C ARG A 360 -0.55 -18.97 -12.63
N VAL A 361 0.33 -18.03 -12.36
CA VAL A 361 1.33 -17.57 -13.34
C VAL A 361 2.49 -18.56 -13.34
N ASP A 362 2.66 -19.29 -14.42
CA ASP A 362 3.76 -20.23 -14.59
C ASP A 362 5.09 -19.51 -14.84
N VAL A 363 5.07 -18.46 -15.67
CA VAL A 363 6.24 -17.67 -16.02
C VAL A 363 5.91 -16.18 -15.90
N PRO A 364 6.29 -15.54 -14.80
CA PRO A 364 6.06 -14.11 -14.61
C PRO A 364 6.89 -13.29 -15.62
N THR A 365 6.35 -12.13 -16.03
CA THR A 365 7.09 -11.19 -16.86
C THR A 365 8.35 -10.68 -16.16
N GLU A 366 9.28 -10.12 -16.88
CA GLU A 366 10.49 -9.51 -16.28
C GLU A 366 10.12 -8.37 -15.32
N TYR A 367 9.08 -7.59 -15.64
CA TYR A 367 8.56 -6.55 -14.77
C TYR A 367 7.99 -7.12 -13.46
N VAL A 368 7.21 -8.19 -13.55
CA VAL A 368 6.62 -8.85 -12.37
C VAL A 368 7.73 -9.45 -11.49
N ASN A 369 8.78 -10.02 -12.08
CA ASN A 369 9.97 -10.44 -11.33
C ASN A 369 10.66 -9.26 -10.62
N LEU A 370 10.76 -8.10 -11.29
CA LEU A 370 11.38 -6.90 -10.72
C LEU A 370 10.61 -6.38 -9.48
N ILE A 371 9.27 -6.27 -9.56
CA ILE A 371 8.46 -5.80 -8.43
C ILE A 371 8.41 -6.80 -7.28
N ASN A 372 8.45 -8.09 -7.57
CA ASN A 372 8.47 -9.19 -6.60
C ASN A 372 9.89 -9.49 -6.09
N GLN A 373 10.94 -8.75 -6.51
CA GLN A 373 12.34 -8.98 -6.15
C GLN A 373 12.79 -10.43 -6.42
N ASN A 374 12.37 -10.98 -7.56
CA ASN A 374 12.61 -12.36 -7.99
C ASN A 374 12.05 -13.43 -7.03
N LYS A 375 11.16 -13.07 -6.12
CA LYS A 375 10.44 -14.04 -5.28
C LYS A 375 9.27 -14.63 -6.06
N ILE A 376 9.06 -15.92 -5.91
CA ILE A 376 7.87 -16.61 -6.44
C ILE A 376 6.80 -16.54 -5.36
N ASN A 377 5.82 -15.66 -5.57
CA ASN A 377 4.68 -15.56 -4.68
C ASN A 377 3.66 -16.66 -5.02
N LYS A 378 3.31 -17.48 -4.05
CA LYS A 378 2.30 -18.57 -4.21
C LYS A 378 0.88 -18.01 -4.22
N ILE A 379 0.68 -16.80 -3.70
CA ILE A 379 -0.61 -16.13 -3.58
C ILE A 379 -0.53 -14.77 -4.25
N ILE A 380 -1.62 -14.40 -4.91
CA ILE A 380 -1.89 -13.05 -5.41
C ILE A 380 -3.05 -12.46 -4.61
N TYR A 381 -2.88 -11.27 -4.08
CA TYR A 381 -3.90 -10.57 -3.33
C TYR A 381 -4.64 -9.53 -4.19
N ASN A 382 -5.93 -9.32 -3.90
CA ASN A 382 -6.77 -8.28 -4.49
C ASN A 382 -6.99 -8.37 -6.02
N HIS A 383 -6.81 -9.57 -6.63
CA HIS A 383 -7.14 -9.78 -8.04
C HIS A 383 -8.62 -10.15 -8.19
N LYS A 384 -9.47 -9.14 -8.10
CA LYS A 384 -10.92 -9.30 -8.10
C LYS A 384 -11.58 -8.12 -8.81
N ALA A 385 -12.43 -8.43 -9.80
CA ALA A 385 -13.15 -7.42 -10.57
C ALA A 385 -14.23 -6.74 -9.71
N ARG A 386 -14.42 -5.45 -9.93
CA ARG A 386 -15.48 -4.68 -9.27
C ARG A 386 -16.80 -4.84 -10.00
N TYR A 387 -17.88 -4.39 -9.34
CA TYR A 387 -19.19 -4.24 -9.97
C TYR A 387 -19.15 -3.28 -11.15
N ASN A 388 -19.69 -3.72 -12.29
CA ASN A 388 -20.08 -2.88 -13.40
C ASN A 388 -21.54 -3.20 -13.80
N ASN A 389 -22.29 -2.19 -14.24
CA ASN A 389 -23.64 -2.42 -14.76
C ASN A 389 -23.55 -2.91 -16.21
N ASN A 390 -24.63 -3.56 -16.69
CA ASN A 390 -24.66 -4.18 -18.02
C ASN A 390 -24.34 -3.20 -19.16
N ARG A 391 -24.82 -1.95 -19.08
CA ARG A 391 -24.50 -0.93 -20.07
C ARG A 391 -23.01 -0.59 -20.11
N ASP A 392 -22.36 -0.42 -18.95
CA ASP A 392 -20.93 -0.14 -18.91
C ASP A 392 -20.12 -1.33 -19.41
N ILE A 393 -20.54 -2.57 -19.10
CA ILE A 393 -19.90 -3.80 -19.65
C ILE A 393 -20.04 -3.82 -21.18
N GLU A 394 -21.21 -3.47 -21.72
CA GLU A 394 -21.41 -3.39 -23.17
C GLU A 394 -20.54 -2.28 -23.81
N ILE A 395 -20.47 -1.09 -23.19
CA ILE A 395 -19.57 -0.01 -23.64
C ILE A 395 -18.12 -0.53 -23.67
N PHE A 396 -17.66 -1.14 -22.59
CA PHE A 396 -16.27 -1.65 -22.50
C PHE A 396 -15.98 -2.74 -23.54
N GLY A 397 -16.95 -3.61 -23.84
CA GLY A 397 -16.84 -4.65 -24.83
C GLY A 397 -16.74 -4.12 -26.26
N ARG A 398 -17.47 -3.04 -26.59
CA ARG A 398 -17.45 -2.41 -27.92
C ARG A 398 -16.20 -1.56 -28.20
N MET A 399 -15.59 -1.01 -27.14
CA MET A 399 -14.38 -0.20 -27.26
C MET A 399 -13.16 -1.05 -27.64
N ILE A 400 -12.25 -0.50 -28.42
CA ILE A 400 -10.92 -1.05 -28.67
C ILE A 400 -9.84 -0.25 -27.92
N PRO A 401 -8.64 -0.81 -27.67
CA PRO A 401 -7.56 -0.11 -26.97
C PRO A 401 -7.26 1.28 -27.58
N GLY A 402 -7.33 2.30 -26.75
CA GLY A 402 -7.17 3.71 -27.13
C GLY A 402 -8.47 4.49 -27.34
N ASP A 403 -9.61 3.82 -27.44
CA ASP A 403 -10.92 4.47 -27.54
C ASP A 403 -11.24 5.30 -26.29
N LYS A 404 -11.93 6.42 -26.51
CA LYS A 404 -12.41 7.33 -25.49
C LYS A 404 -13.93 7.47 -25.55
N SER A 405 -14.49 8.31 -24.68
CA SER A 405 -15.94 8.58 -24.59
C SER A 405 -16.58 9.07 -25.89
N ASP A 406 -15.80 9.64 -26.80
CA ASP A 406 -16.25 10.17 -28.08
C ASP A 406 -16.10 9.16 -29.25
N SER A 407 -15.77 7.89 -28.98
CA SER A 407 -15.69 6.85 -30.00
C SER A 407 -17.06 6.59 -30.66
N GLU A 408 -17.09 6.50 -31.98
CA GLU A 408 -18.29 6.18 -32.77
C GLU A 408 -18.86 4.80 -32.42
N ARG A 409 -18.02 3.85 -31.94
CA ARG A 409 -18.40 2.47 -31.57
C ARG A 409 -19.42 2.41 -30.44
N ILE A 410 -19.51 3.47 -29.64
CA ILE A 410 -20.32 3.54 -28.41
C ILE A 410 -21.28 4.74 -28.42
N ALA A 411 -21.33 5.52 -29.51
CA ALA A 411 -22.12 6.76 -29.58
C ALA A 411 -23.61 6.56 -29.32
N ASP A 412 -24.17 5.39 -29.68
CA ASP A 412 -25.57 5.03 -29.46
C ASP A 412 -25.95 4.75 -28.00
N ILE A 413 -25.00 4.20 -27.22
CA ILE A 413 -25.22 3.74 -25.84
C ILE A 413 -24.60 4.64 -24.76
N MET A 414 -23.84 5.68 -25.16
CA MET A 414 -23.19 6.58 -24.20
C MET A 414 -24.20 7.41 -23.40
N PRO A 415 -24.09 7.38 -22.05
CA PRO A 415 -25.05 8.03 -21.15
C PRO A 415 -24.93 9.57 -21.11
N TYR A 416 -23.82 10.15 -21.59
CA TYR A 416 -23.47 11.56 -21.37
C TYR A 416 -23.21 12.33 -22.68
N LYS A 417 -24.08 12.22 -23.65
CA LYS A 417 -23.93 12.87 -24.97
C LYS A 417 -23.63 14.38 -24.91
N SER A 418 -24.20 15.09 -23.92
CA SER A 418 -24.08 16.55 -23.80
C SER A 418 -22.74 17.05 -23.20
N ARG A 419 -21.93 16.18 -22.62
CA ARG A 419 -20.66 16.54 -21.95
C ARG A 419 -19.40 15.93 -22.58
N ASN A 420 -19.52 15.22 -23.67
CA ASN A 420 -18.38 14.55 -24.33
C ASN A 420 -17.31 15.52 -24.82
N ASN A 421 -17.66 16.78 -25.08
CA ASN A 421 -16.68 17.80 -25.51
C ASN A 421 -15.77 18.29 -24.36
N VAL A 422 -16.20 18.12 -23.09
CA VAL A 422 -15.48 18.64 -21.91
C VAL A 422 -14.63 17.55 -21.24
N PHE A 423 -15.11 16.31 -21.19
CA PHE A 423 -14.47 15.18 -20.53
C PHE A 423 -14.36 13.96 -21.46
N LYS A 424 -13.51 14.08 -22.48
CA LYS A 424 -13.34 13.03 -23.50
C LYS A 424 -12.76 11.71 -22.95
N ASP A 425 -12.02 11.74 -21.85
CA ASP A 425 -11.35 10.59 -21.25
C ASP A 425 -12.11 10.00 -20.05
N LYS A 426 -13.39 10.36 -19.87
CA LYS A 426 -14.23 9.77 -18.80
C LYS A 426 -14.38 8.24 -18.97
N TYR A 427 -14.47 7.76 -20.21
CA TYR A 427 -14.27 6.36 -20.58
C TYR A 427 -12.99 6.29 -21.40
N TYR A 428 -12.09 5.43 -21.01
CA TYR A 428 -10.85 5.22 -21.74
C TYR A 428 -10.41 3.75 -21.65
N LYS A 429 -10.36 3.09 -22.81
CA LYS A 429 -9.82 1.73 -22.90
C LYS A 429 -8.31 1.80 -23.03
N LEU A 430 -7.62 1.27 -22.03
CA LEU A 430 -6.16 1.35 -21.92
C LEU A 430 -5.48 0.67 -23.11
N LYS A 431 -4.29 1.15 -23.46
CA LYS A 431 -3.45 0.55 -24.51
C LYS A 431 -2.45 -0.40 -23.87
N PRO A 432 -2.38 -1.68 -24.29
CA PRO A 432 -1.45 -2.64 -23.70
C PRO A 432 0.02 -2.28 -23.94
N ASN A 433 0.34 -1.77 -25.14
CA ASN A 433 1.70 -1.44 -25.59
C ASN A 433 2.14 -0.01 -25.24
N ASP A 434 1.48 0.63 -24.27
CA ASP A 434 1.79 1.97 -23.81
C ASP A 434 1.83 1.99 -22.28
N VAL A 435 2.41 3.04 -21.70
CA VAL A 435 2.35 3.23 -20.25
C VAL A 435 0.92 3.57 -19.83
N CYS A 436 0.49 3.04 -18.71
CA CYS A 436 -0.80 3.38 -18.12
C CYS A 436 -0.85 4.87 -17.76
N LYS A 437 -2.01 5.50 -17.88
CA LYS A 437 -2.24 6.83 -17.30
C LYS A 437 -2.11 6.78 -15.77
N THR A 438 -1.94 7.94 -15.14
CA THR A 438 -1.78 8.04 -13.68
C THR A 438 -2.91 7.32 -12.94
N ILE A 439 -2.60 6.29 -12.17
CA ILE A 439 -3.53 5.67 -11.22
C ILE A 439 -3.82 6.67 -10.10
N THR A 440 -5.08 7.01 -9.90
CA THR A 440 -5.51 8.03 -8.94
C THR A 440 -6.49 7.47 -7.93
N ALA A 441 -6.58 8.09 -6.75
CA ALA A 441 -7.59 7.75 -5.74
C ALA A 441 -9.04 7.87 -6.26
N HIS A 442 -9.26 8.58 -7.37
CA HIS A 442 -10.56 8.74 -8.00
C HIS A 442 -11.13 7.41 -8.54
N MET A 443 -10.28 6.40 -8.80
CA MET A 443 -10.72 5.03 -9.12
C MET A 443 -11.68 4.44 -8.07
N LYS A 444 -11.68 4.96 -6.84
CA LYS A 444 -12.64 4.54 -5.80
C LYS A 444 -14.11 4.73 -6.20
N PHE A 445 -14.41 5.69 -7.07
CA PHE A 445 -15.79 5.96 -7.52
C PHE A 445 -16.18 5.09 -8.71
N ASP A 446 -15.34 5.09 -9.77
CA ASP A 446 -15.49 4.23 -10.94
C ASP A 446 -14.11 3.96 -11.57
N CYS A 447 -14.04 2.96 -12.44
CA CYS A 447 -12.84 2.63 -13.20
C CYS A 447 -13.00 2.90 -14.69
N ASN A 448 -13.95 3.72 -15.11
CA ASN A 448 -14.27 3.95 -16.52
C ASN A 448 -13.12 4.61 -17.30
N MET A 449 -12.25 5.34 -16.59
CA MET A 449 -11.01 5.89 -17.14
C MET A 449 -9.86 4.85 -17.23
N TYR A 450 -10.09 3.63 -16.73
CA TYR A 450 -9.09 2.56 -16.62
C TYR A 450 -9.70 1.23 -17.06
N ILE A 451 -10.33 1.22 -18.27
CA ILE A 451 -10.91 0.01 -18.84
C ILE A 451 -9.78 -0.91 -19.27
N HIS A 452 -9.87 -2.19 -18.87
CA HIS A 452 -8.88 -3.22 -19.21
C HIS A 452 -8.75 -3.35 -20.74
N PRO A 453 -7.53 -3.49 -21.29
CA PRO A 453 -7.32 -3.49 -22.75
C PRO A 453 -8.10 -4.59 -23.48
N TYR A 454 -8.24 -5.77 -22.88
CA TYR A 454 -8.84 -6.95 -23.53
C TYR A 454 -10.18 -7.39 -22.94
N GLN A 455 -10.48 -7.01 -21.69
CA GLN A 455 -11.64 -7.51 -20.96
C GLN A 455 -12.67 -6.39 -20.76
N ALA A 456 -13.96 -6.75 -20.73
CA ALA A 456 -15.07 -5.79 -20.61
C ALA A 456 -15.29 -5.33 -19.16
N ARG A 457 -14.23 -4.84 -18.49
CA ARG A 457 -14.21 -4.38 -17.10
C ARG A 457 -13.15 -3.30 -16.87
N GLY A 458 -13.22 -2.64 -15.75
CA GLY A 458 -12.10 -1.81 -15.27
C GLY A 458 -10.97 -2.66 -14.70
N LEU A 459 -9.80 -2.03 -14.46
CA LEU A 459 -8.68 -2.69 -13.77
C LEU A 459 -9.11 -3.13 -12.36
N THR A 460 -8.63 -4.29 -11.92
CA THR A 460 -8.74 -4.75 -10.54
C THR A 460 -7.81 -3.95 -9.62
N PRO A 461 -7.98 -3.99 -8.28
CA PRO A 461 -7.02 -3.40 -7.37
C PRO A 461 -5.60 -3.98 -7.53
N ARG A 462 -5.45 -5.28 -7.85
CA ARG A 462 -4.13 -5.89 -8.10
C ARG A 462 -3.48 -5.37 -9.37
N GLU A 463 -4.23 -5.27 -10.46
CA GLU A 463 -3.71 -4.69 -11.70
C GLU A 463 -3.26 -3.24 -11.49
N ALA A 464 -4.08 -2.43 -10.81
CA ALA A 464 -3.72 -1.07 -10.44
C ALA A 464 -2.47 -1.02 -9.52
N ALA A 465 -2.35 -1.95 -8.57
CA ALA A 465 -1.21 -2.05 -7.67
C ALA A 465 0.08 -2.45 -8.41
N ARG A 466 0.02 -3.39 -9.36
CA ARG A 466 1.16 -3.74 -10.22
C ARG A 466 1.59 -2.56 -11.10
N VAL A 467 0.64 -1.82 -11.68
CA VAL A 467 0.93 -0.58 -12.41
C VAL A 467 1.62 0.46 -11.53
N GLN A 468 1.34 0.47 -10.22
CA GLN A 468 2.03 1.28 -9.20
C GLN A 468 3.31 0.62 -8.66
N SER A 469 3.73 -0.50 -9.21
CA SER A 469 4.92 -1.28 -8.80
C SER A 469 4.87 -1.92 -7.41
N TYR A 470 3.69 -2.21 -6.87
CA TYR A 470 3.56 -3.03 -5.67
C TYR A 470 3.76 -4.52 -5.98
N PRO A 471 4.45 -5.27 -5.12
CA PRO A 471 4.59 -6.72 -5.27
C PRO A 471 3.26 -7.45 -5.03
N ASP A 472 3.16 -8.70 -5.52
CA ASP A 472 1.92 -9.48 -5.49
C ASP A 472 1.50 -9.91 -4.08
N ASP A 473 2.46 -10.03 -3.19
CA ASP A 473 2.26 -10.38 -1.77
C ASP A 473 1.87 -9.16 -0.89
N TYR A 474 1.66 -7.99 -1.49
CA TYR A 474 1.18 -6.80 -0.78
C TYR A 474 -0.35 -6.79 -0.75
N LEU A 475 -0.94 -7.05 0.40
CA LEU A 475 -2.39 -7.07 0.60
C LEU A 475 -2.91 -5.68 0.97
N PHE A 476 -3.86 -5.16 0.20
CA PHE A 476 -4.62 -3.96 0.56
C PHE A 476 -5.89 -4.35 1.30
N LEU A 477 -6.03 -3.86 2.52
CA LEU A 477 -7.18 -4.10 3.39
C LEU A 477 -8.32 -3.11 3.11
N GLY A 478 -9.52 -3.50 3.53
CA GLY A 478 -10.73 -2.68 3.41
C GLY A 478 -11.56 -2.98 2.15
N SER A 479 -12.58 -2.15 1.93
CA SER A 479 -13.49 -2.27 0.79
C SER A 479 -12.81 -1.90 -0.54
N TYR A 480 -13.45 -2.20 -1.67
CA TYR A 480 -12.96 -1.78 -3.00
C TYR A 480 -12.64 -0.29 -3.08
N THR A 481 -13.50 0.56 -2.55
CA THR A 481 -13.28 2.02 -2.56
C THR A 481 -12.01 2.38 -1.78
N LYS A 482 -11.75 1.70 -0.67
CA LYS A 482 -10.57 1.93 0.16
C LYS A 482 -9.31 1.35 -0.47
N THR A 483 -9.36 0.18 -1.11
CA THR A 483 -8.20 -0.40 -1.80
C THR A 483 -7.74 0.45 -2.98
N TYR A 484 -8.65 0.90 -3.85
CA TYR A 484 -8.29 1.81 -4.95
C TYR A 484 -7.78 3.17 -4.45
N MET A 485 -8.35 3.71 -3.37
CA MET A 485 -7.87 4.95 -2.76
C MET A 485 -6.41 4.81 -2.30
N GLN A 486 -6.09 3.73 -1.60
CA GLN A 486 -4.74 3.45 -1.10
C GLN A 486 -3.73 3.36 -2.25
N VAL A 487 -4.04 2.56 -3.27
CA VAL A 487 -3.18 2.41 -4.45
C VAL A 487 -2.99 3.74 -5.17
N GLY A 488 -4.08 4.51 -5.38
CA GLY A 488 -4.04 5.76 -6.14
C GLY A 488 -3.29 6.91 -5.45
N ASN A 489 -3.33 6.95 -4.11
CA ASN A 489 -2.60 7.96 -3.32
C ASN A 489 -1.11 7.64 -3.17
N SER A 490 -0.69 6.43 -3.47
CA SER A 490 0.65 5.95 -3.18
C SER A 490 1.73 6.52 -4.10
N VAL A 491 2.95 6.62 -3.56
CA VAL A 491 4.18 6.76 -4.35
C VAL A 491 4.61 5.36 -4.82
N PRO A 492 4.95 5.19 -6.11
CA PRO A 492 5.38 3.89 -6.61
C PRO A 492 6.63 3.35 -5.88
N PRO A 493 6.59 2.13 -5.34
CA PRO A 493 7.73 1.54 -4.62
C PRO A 493 9.05 1.48 -5.40
N LEU A 494 9.03 1.25 -6.72
CA LEU A 494 10.25 1.28 -7.54
C LEU A 494 10.90 2.67 -7.58
N MET A 495 10.09 3.73 -7.60
CA MET A 495 10.60 5.11 -7.56
C MET A 495 11.28 5.40 -6.21
N SER A 496 10.62 5.11 -5.10
CA SER A 496 11.19 5.31 -3.77
C SER A 496 12.37 4.38 -3.49
N ARG A 497 12.39 3.17 -4.07
CA ARG A 497 13.51 2.21 -3.95
C ARG A 497 14.81 2.76 -4.55
N LEU A 498 14.75 3.42 -5.70
CA LEU A 498 15.93 4.03 -6.29
C LEU A 498 16.42 5.23 -5.46
N ILE A 499 15.49 6.10 -5.03
CA ILE A 499 15.81 7.25 -4.17
C ILE A 499 16.49 6.78 -2.88
N ALA A 500 15.91 5.77 -2.22
CA ALA A 500 16.46 5.16 -1.00
C ALA A 500 17.85 4.57 -1.22
N LYS A 501 18.06 3.85 -2.33
CA LYS A 501 19.37 3.28 -2.72
C LYS A 501 20.45 4.34 -2.83
N ILE A 502 20.11 5.49 -3.43
CA ILE A 502 21.09 6.57 -3.64
C ILE A 502 21.38 7.26 -2.31
N ILE A 503 20.37 7.63 -1.53
CA ILE A 503 20.57 8.28 -0.22
C ILE A 503 21.40 7.38 0.71
N LYS A 504 21.18 6.05 0.69
CA LYS A 504 21.90 5.09 1.54
C LYS A 504 23.43 5.12 1.36
N LYS A 505 23.93 5.56 0.21
CA LYS A 505 25.38 5.68 -0.04
C LYS A 505 26.05 6.75 0.84
N TYR A 506 25.23 7.65 1.42
CA TYR A 506 25.66 8.85 2.12
C TYR A 506 25.28 8.86 3.60
N LEU A 507 24.74 7.76 4.12
CA LEU A 507 24.44 7.54 5.53
C LEU A 507 25.51 6.70 6.22
#